data_348bd602e7d529f8c4ca9bce807251af
#
_entry.id   348bd602e7d529f8c4ca9bce807251af
#
_cell.length_a   1.000
_cell.length_b   1.000
_cell.length_c   1.000
_cell.angle_alpha   90.00
_cell.angle_beta   90.00
_cell.angle_gamma   90.00
#
_symmetry.space_group_name_H-M   'P 1'
#
loop_
_entity.id
_entity.type
_entity.pdbx_description
1 polymer ?
#
loop_
_entity_poly.entity_id
_entity_poly.type
_entity_poly.pdbx_seq_one_letter_code
_entity_poly.pdbx_strand_id
1 'polypeptide(L)'
;MMVALNKTTGDVIWKCSMPESQQAAYGSVVVGKFAGVKQYVQFLPVGLVGLDAKSGKLLWRYERSAKGSPAVIMTPLVSDGYIYSGAFRAGGALVKPVKIHGGFKAEEIYFNIKLPTGLGGVVKVGDFLYGTSGRSLACVDFISGAIKWQESTVESSLLFADGRLYLHAENGEVALVEPSPDGYREKGRFTPPNRPADQGTSKAWAYPVVADGRVYIRESTRLWCYDIKAGK
;
A
#
# COMPACT_ATOMS: atom_id res chain seq x y z
N MET A 1 8.96 10.78 -14.01
CA MET A 1 10.00 10.00 -14.75
C MET A 1 10.36 8.77 -13.94
N MET A 2 10.47 7.59 -14.58
CA MET A 2 11.04 6.37 -13.98
C MET A 2 12.37 6.04 -14.66
N VAL A 3 13.31 5.52 -13.88
CA VAL A 3 14.66 5.16 -14.35
C VAL A 3 15.01 3.78 -13.82
N ALA A 4 15.55 2.92 -14.67
CA ALA A 4 16.21 1.69 -14.23
C ALA A 4 17.73 1.88 -14.30
N LEU A 5 18.39 1.47 -13.22
CA LEU A 5 19.83 1.53 -13.08
C LEU A 5 20.41 0.12 -12.94
N ASN A 6 21.60 -0.07 -13.43
CA ASN A 6 22.40 -1.23 -13.10
C ASN A 6 22.74 -1.17 -11.60
N LYS A 7 22.34 -2.18 -10.84
CA LYS A 7 22.50 -2.18 -9.38
C LYS A 7 23.96 -2.20 -8.90
N THR A 8 24.89 -2.61 -9.78
CA THR A 8 26.32 -2.72 -9.46
C THR A 8 27.09 -1.49 -9.88
N THR A 9 26.82 -0.96 -11.10
CA THR A 9 27.58 0.16 -11.66
C THR A 9 26.89 1.51 -11.54
N GLY A 10 25.56 1.53 -11.34
CA GLY A 10 24.76 2.75 -11.34
C GLY A 10 24.40 3.25 -12.74
N ASP A 11 24.87 2.60 -13.80
CA ASP A 11 24.60 3.02 -15.17
C ASP A 11 23.11 2.96 -15.51
N VAL A 12 22.64 3.91 -16.29
CA VAL A 12 21.26 3.94 -16.74
C VAL A 12 21.02 2.85 -17.77
N ILE A 13 20.08 1.95 -17.46
CA ILE A 13 19.61 0.90 -18.38
C ILE A 13 18.54 1.48 -19.31
N TRP A 14 17.54 2.17 -18.74
CA TRP A 14 16.50 2.87 -19.49
C TRP A 14 15.87 4.00 -18.66
N LYS A 15 15.23 4.93 -19.37
CA LYS A 15 14.41 6.00 -18.79
C LYS A 15 13.02 5.99 -19.43
N CYS A 16 11.99 6.18 -18.63
CA CYS A 16 10.62 6.40 -19.09
C CYS A 16 10.15 7.76 -18.60
N SER A 17 9.89 8.66 -19.54
CA SER A 17 9.35 9.99 -19.25
C SER A 17 7.83 9.97 -19.31
N MET A 18 7.19 10.61 -18.35
CA MET A 18 5.75 10.86 -18.29
C MET A 18 5.57 12.35 -18.01
N PRO A 19 5.60 13.21 -19.05
CA PRO A 19 5.61 14.67 -18.89
C PRO A 19 4.41 15.20 -18.12
N GLU A 20 3.27 14.53 -18.24
CA GLU A 20 2.02 14.83 -17.53
C GLU A 20 2.07 14.51 -16.04
N SER A 21 3.07 13.75 -15.58
CA SER A 21 3.29 13.42 -14.16
C SER A 21 4.41 14.25 -13.58
N GLN A 22 4.14 15.53 -13.28
CA GLN A 22 5.14 16.45 -12.74
C GLN A 22 5.21 16.45 -11.21
N GLN A 23 4.20 15.87 -10.54
CA GLN A 23 4.17 15.79 -9.08
C GLN A 23 4.80 14.49 -8.59
N ALA A 24 5.36 14.55 -7.37
CA ALA A 24 5.88 13.37 -6.69
C ALA A 24 4.77 12.40 -6.28
N ALA A 25 5.12 11.11 -6.28
CA ALA A 25 4.35 10.06 -5.64
C ALA A 25 5.21 9.44 -4.53
N TYR A 26 4.57 8.90 -3.50
CA TYR A 26 5.24 8.40 -2.30
C TYR A 26 5.32 6.88 -2.24
N GLY A 27 4.52 6.19 -3.06
CA GLY A 27 4.51 4.73 -3.14
C GLY A 27 5.78 4.16 -3.81
N SER A 28 6.14 2.95 -3.44
CA SER A 28 7.24 2.22 -4.07
C SER A 28 6.84 1.58 -5.38
N VAL A 29 7.81 1.40 -6.27
CA VAL A 29 7.65 0.56 -7.46
C VAL A 29 7.54 -0.90 -7.02
N VAL A 30 6.57 -1.62 -7.58
CA VAL A 30 6.41 -3.06 -7.35
C VAL A 30 6.62 -3.83 -8.64
N VAL A 31 6.92 -5.11 -8.51
CA VAL A 31 7.15 -6.01 -9.65
C VAL A 31 5.99 -6.98 -9.78
N GLY A 32 5.48 -7.13 -11.00
CA GLY A 32 4.50 -8.15 -11.35
C GLY A 32 4.86 -8.88 -12.64
N LYS A 33 4.24 -10.03 -12.85
CA LYS A 33 4.30 -10.76 -14.13
C LYS A 33 2.89 -10.94 -14.65
N PHE A 34 2.60 -10.28 -15.77
CA PHE A 34 1.25 -10.28 -16.36
C PHE A 34 1.32 -10.80 -17.79
N ALA A 35 0.51 -11.81 -18.11
CA ALA A 35 0.51 -12.50 -19.41
C ALA A 35 1.94 -12.87 -19.90
N GLY A 36 2.78 -13.36 -18.97
CA GLY A 36 4.15 -13.77 -19.26
C GLY A 36 5.20 -12.66 -19.26
N VAL A 37 4.80 -11.38 -19.23
CA VAL A 37 5.71 -10.22 -19.26
C VAL A 37 5.97 -9.70 -17.86
N LYS A 38 7.26 -9.58 -17.48
CA LYS A 38 7.68 -8.91 -16.25
C LYS A 38 7.49 -7.40 -16.40
N GLN A 39 6.79 -6.80 -15.45
CA GLN A 39 6.46 -5.38 -15.46
C GLN A 39 6.82 -4.72 -14.14
N TYR A 40 7.25 -3.47 -14.20
CA TYR A 40 7.28 -2.57 -13.06
C TYR A 40 5.98 -1.80 -12.99
N VAL A 41 5.36 -1.82 -11.83
CA VAL A 41 4.09 -1.13 -11.56
C VAL A 41 4.34 0.00 -10.59
N GLN A 42 3.85 1.19 -10.92
CA GLN A 42 3.95 2.37 -10.07
C GLN A 42 2.63 3.11 -10.04
N PHE A 43 2.30 3.65 -8.87
CA PHE A 43 1.13 4.49 -8.69
C PHE A 43 1.56 5.96 -8.62
N LEU A 44 1.13 6.71 -9.61
CA LEU A 44 1.53 8.11 -9.87
C LEU A 44 0.29 9.01 -9.84
N PRO A 45 0.45 10.35 -9.75
CA PRO A 45 -0.69 11.29 -9.86
C PRO A 45 -1.49 11.14 -11.15
N VAL A 46 -0.86 10.68 -12.22
CA VAL A 46 -1.52 10.39 -13.51
C VAL A 46 -2.19 9.01 -13.56
N GLY A 47 -2.12 8.23 -12.49
CA GLY A 47 -2.73 6.90 -12.39
C GLY A 47 -1.72 5.79 -12.09
N LEU A 48 -2.26 4.60 -11.99
CA LEU A 48 -1.49 3.37 -11.91
C LEU A 48 -0.92 3.05 -13.29
N VAL A 49 0.38 2.78 -13.39
CA VAL A 49 1.07 2.51 -14.65
C VAL A 49 1.85 1.21 -14.59
N GLY A 50 1.90 0.50 -15.72
CA GLY A 50 2.75 -0.67 -15.89
C GLY A 50 3.76 -0.46 -17.00
N LEU A 51 5.02 -0.72 -16.70
CA LEU A 51 6.14 -0.60 -17.65
C LEU A 51 6.77 -1.96 -17.90
N ASP A 52 7.16 -2.22 -19.15
CA ASP A 52 7.99 -3.36 -19.48
C ASP A 52 9.32 -3.29 -18.73
N ALA A 53 9.63 -4.33 -17.95
CA ALA A 53 10.80 -4.29 -17.08
C ALA A 53 12.14 -4.27 -17.85
N LYS A 54 12.16 -4.75 -19.08
CA LYS A 54 13.38 -4.82 -19.92
C LYS A 54 13.66 -3.50 -20.64
N SER A 55 12.62 -2.87 -21.18
CA SER A 55 12.73 -1.71 -22.06
C SER A 55 12.32 -0.39 -21.44
N GLY A 56 11.58 -0.41 -20.31
CA GLY A 56 10.97 0.78 -19.73
C GLY A 56 9.77 1.32 -20.52
N LYS A 57 9.32 0.62 -21.58
CA LYS A 57 8.15 1.04 -22.35
C LYS A 57 6.90 1.03 -21.49
N LEU A 58 6.13 2.15 -21.53
CA LEU A 58 4.80 2.20 -20.92
C LEU A 58 3.88 1.22 -21.67
N LEU A 59 3.31 0.27 -20.94
CA LEU A 59 2.43 -0.77 -21.48
C LEU A 59 0.96 -0.44 -21.31
N TRP A 60 0.59 0.11 -20.15
CA TRP A 60 -0.80 0.45 -19.82
C TRP A 60 -0.85 1.51 -18.70
N ARG A 61 -2.01 2.15 -18.59
CA ARG A 61 -2.35 3.12 -17.54
C ARG A 61 -3.78 2.92 -17.09
N TYR A 62 -4.04 3.17 -15.79
CA TYR A 62 -5.35 3.22 -15.19
C TYR A 62 -5.44 4.44 -14.28
N GLU A 63 -6.33 5.38 -14.58
CA GLU A 63 -6.33 6.73 -13.98
C GLU A 63 -7.30 6.88 -12.82
N ARG A 64 -8.40 6.12 -12.79
CA ARG A 64 -9.56 6.38 -11.94
C ARG A 64 -9.22 6.43 -10.45
N SER A 65 -8.37 5.53 -9.94
CA SER A 65 -8.00 5.47 -8.52
C SER A 65 -7.05 6.58 -8.06
N ALA A 66 -6.53 7.42 -8.98
CA ALA A 66 -5.71 8.58 -8.67
C ALA A 66 -6.42 9.92 -8.91
N LYS A 67 -7.50 9.91 -9.70
CA LYS A 67 -8.14 11.12 -10.22
C LYS A 67 -8.68 12.01 -9.11
N GLY A 68 -8.19 13.25 -9.03
CA GLY A 68 -8.62 14.22 -8.05
C GLY A 68 -8.00 14.04 -6.65
N SER A 69 -7.09 13.11 -6.48
CA SER A 69 -6.35 12.98 -5.23
C SER A 69 -5.28 14.05 -5.10
N PRO A 70 -5.16 14.70 -3.93
CA PRO A 70 -4.09 15.66 -3.68
C PRO A 70 -2.72 14.99 -3.51
N ALA A 71 -2.69 13.69 -3.19
CA ALA A 71 -1.47 12.94 -2.99
C ALA A 71 -1.68 11.44 -3.26
N VAL A 72 -0.73 10.82 -3.95
CA VAL A 72 -0.69 9.38 -4.21
C VAL A 72 0.39 8.78 -3.34
N ILE A 73 -0.02 8.08 -2.28
CA ILE A 73 0.87 7.63 -1.20
C ILE A 73 1.03 6.12 -1.20
N MET A 74 -0.06 5.39 -1.48
CA MET A 74 -0.11 3.94 -1.40
C MET A 74 0.86 3.27 -2.38
N THR A 75 1.65 2.32 -1.89
CA THR A 75 2.34 1.35 -2.76
C THR A 75 1.30 0.36 -3.32
N PRO A 76 1.24 0.14 -4.64
CA PRO A 76 0.30 -0.82 -5.22
C PRO A 76 0.49 -2.22 -4.65
N LEU A 77 -0.61 -2.93 -4.37
CA LEU A 77 -0.56 -4.33 -3.97
C LEU A 77 -0.77 -5.21 -5.21
N VAL A 78 0.23 -6.03 -5.52
CA VAL A 78 0.16 -7.02 -6.62
C VAL A 78 -0.04 -8.40 -6.04
N SER A 79 -1.12 -9.08 -6.43
CA SER A 79 -1.39 -10.46 -6.04
C SER A 79 -2.24 -11.17 -7.11
N ASP A 80 -1.91 -12.43 -7.39
CA ASP A 80 -2.69 -13.34 -8.23
C ASP A 80 -3.02 -12.78 -9.63
N GLY A 81 -2.13 -11.95 -10.18
CA GLY A 81 -2.31 -11.31 -11.49
C GLY A 81 -3.20 -10.06 -11.46
N TYR A 82 -3.61 -9.62 -10.28
CA TYR A 82 -4.36 -8.39 -10.04
C TYR A 82 -3.50 -7.35 -9.35
N ILE A 83 -3.94 -6.09 -9.43
CA ILE A 83 -3.29 -4.95 -8.78
C ILE A 83 -4.35 -4.10 -8.09
N TYR A 84 -4.22 -3.94 -6.77
CA TYR A 84 -5.03 -2.99 -6.03
C TYR A 84 -4.28 -1.66 -5.87
N SER A 85 -4.97 -0.56 -6.07
CA SER A 85 -4.48 0.80 -5.82
C SER A 85 -5.61 1.70 -5.33
N GLY A 86 -5.26 2.68 -4.53
CA GLY A 86 -6.23 3.66 -4.04
C GLY A 86 -5.56 4.92 -3.53
N ALA A 87 -6.21 6.07 -3.69
CA ALA A 87 -5.72 7.34 -3.21
C ALA A 87 -6.82 8.13 -2.50
N PHE A 88 -6.42 8.93 -1.53
CA PHE A 88 -7.31 9.77 -0.75
C PHE A 88 -8.23 10.62 -1.65
N ARG A 89 -9.52 10.63 -1.38
CA ARG A 89 -10.59 11.27 -2.18
C ARG A 89 -10.83 10.67 -3.57
N ALA A 90 -9.95 9.84 -4.10
CA ALA A 90 -10.15 9.21 -5.40
C ALA A 90 -10.89 7.87 -5.28
N GLY A 91 -10.66 7.11 -4.20
CA GLY A 91 -11.21 5.76 -4.00
C GLY A 91 -10.21 4.66 -4.32
N GLY A 92 -10.62 3.41 -4.12
CA GLY A 92 -9.83 2.22 -4.39
C GLY A 92 -10.34 1.42 -5.58
N ALA A 93 -9.43 0.73 -6.26
CA ALA A 93 -9.72 -0.11 -7.42
C ALA A 93 -8.89 -1.38 -7.44
N LEU A 94 -9.45 -2.44 -7.97
CA LEU A 94 -8.74 -3.62 -8.42
C LEU A 94 -8.71 -3.65 -9.94
N VAL A 95 -7.53 -3.80 -10.52
CA VAL A 95 -7.36 -3.92 -11.97
C VAL A 95 -6.59 -5.18 -12.33
N LYS A 96 -6.79 -5.67 -13.55
CA LYS A 96 -6.06 -6.79 -14.13
C LYS A 96 -5.40 -6.34 -15.43
N PRO A 97 -4.06 -6.33 -15.50
CA PRO A 97 -3.38 -6.12 -16.78
C PRO A 97 -3.60 -7.32 -17.70
N VAL A 98 -4.25 -7.09 -18.82
CA VAL A 98 -4.52 -8.11 -19.85
C VAL A 98 -3.80 -7.78 -21.14
N LYS A 99 -3.34 -8.83 -21.83
CA LYS A 99 -2.74 -8.70 -23.15
C LYS A 99 -3.84 -8.52 -24.20
N ILE A 100 -3.68 -7.53 -25.06
CA ILE A 100 -4.56 -7.26 -26.19
C ILE A 100 -3.73 -7.22 -27.49
N HIS A 101 -4.41 -7.11 -28.64
CA HIS A 101 -3.69 -6.89 -29.90
C HIS A 101 -2.88 -5.60 -29.83
N GLY A 102 -1.57 -5.69 -30.07
CA GLY A 102 -0.67 -4.54 -30.04
C GLY A 102 -0.17 -4.07 -28.68
N GLY A 103 -0.56 -4.69 -27.55
CA GLY A 103 -0.08 -4.25 -26.24
C GLY A 103 -0.77 -4.83 -25.03
N PHE A 104 -0.99 -3.98 -24.04
CA PHE A 104 -1.67 -4.30 -22.78
C PHE A 104 -2.76 -3.26 -22.49
N LYS A 105 -3.75 -3.68 -21.71
CA LYS A 105 -4.80 -2.86 -21.13
C LYS A 105 -4.92 -3.20 -19.65
N ALA A 106 -5.15 -2.19 -18.79
CA ALA A 106 -5.62 -2.41 -17.44
C ALA A 106 -7.15 -2.54 -17.47
N GLU A 107 -7.65 -3.72 -17.17
CA GLU A 107 -9.08 -3.99 -17.06
C GLU A 107 -9.52 -3.74 -15.63
N GLU A 108 -10.51 -2.85 -15.43
CA GLU A 108 -11.10 -2.58 -14.12
C GLU A 108 -11.98 -3.77 -13.71
N ILE A 109 -11.67 -4.39 -12.58
CA ILE A 109 -12.48 -5.44 -11.98
C ILE A 109 -13.56 -4.81 -11.12
N TYR A 110 -13.14 -3.88 -10.24
CA TYR A 110 -14.05 -3.01 -9.49
C TYR A 110 -13.38 -1.69 -9.13
N PHE A 111 -14.23 -0.72 -8.81
CA PHE A 111 -13.87 0.57 -8.23
C PHE A 111 -14.93 1.00 -7.22
N ASN A 112 -14.52 1.54 -6.06
CA ASN A 112 -15.44 2.15 -5.11
C ASN A 112 -14.71 3.23 -4.29
N ILE A 113 -15.39 4.36 -4.09
CA ILE A 113 -14.88 5.50 -3.32
C ILE A 113 -14.68 5.17 -1.82
N LYS A 114 -15.37 4.15 -1.30
CA LYS A 114 -15.33 3.73 0.10
C LYS A 114 -14.22 2.72 0.42
N LEU A 115 -13.53 2.23 -0.59
CA LEU A 115 -12.46 1.25 -0.41
C LEU A 115 -11.21 1.87 0.23
N PRO A 116 -10.34 1.06 0.89
CA PRO A 116 -9.13 1.52 1.54
C PRO A 116 -8.24 2.37 0.63
N THR A 117 -7.86 3.55 1.12
CA THR A 117 -7.00 4.52 0.41
C THR A 117 -5.98 5.17 1.34
N GLY A 118 -5.90 4.69 2.59
CA GLY A 118 -5.16 5.35 3.64
C GLY A 118 -3.64 5.32 3.47
N LEU A 119 -2.96 6.10 4.28
CA LEU A 119 -1.51 6.25 4.33
C LEU A 119 -0.79 4.91 4.49
N GLY A 120 -1.36 4.02 5.26
CA GLY A 120 -0.81 2.70 5.57
C GLY A 120 -0.94 1.68 4.44
N GLY A 121 -1.46 2.06 3.28
CA GLY A 121 -1.67 1.10 2.20
C GLY A 121 -2.65 -0.02 2.57
N VAL A 122 -2.43 -1.17 1.99
CA VAL A 122 -3.25 -2.37 2.19
C VAL A 122 -2.37 -3.61 2.30
N VAL A 123 -2.87 -4.62 3.00
CA VAL A 123 -2.28 -5.97 2.99
C VAL A 123 -3.35 -7.00 2.61
N LYS A 124 -2.95 -8.02 1.88
CA LYS A 124 -3.81 -9.17 1.56
C LYS A 124 -3.49 -10.33 2.48
N VAL A 125 -4.51 -10.89 3.12
CA VAL A 125 -4.40 -12.07 3.96
C VAL A 125 -5.48 -13.05 3.53
N GLY A 126 -5.09 -14.21 3.02
CA GLY A 126 -6.02 -15.14 2.37
C GLY A 126 -6.74 -14.47 1.21
N ASP A 127 -8.06 -14.51 1.19
CA ASP A 127 -8.91 -13.93 0.15
C ASP A 127 -9.35 -12.49 0.47
N PHE A 128 -8.82 -11.88 1.53
CA PHE A 128 -9.26 -10.59 2.02
C PHE A 128 -8.15 -9.54 2.00
N LEU A 129 -8.56 -8.32 1.68
CA LEU A 129 -7.75 -7.12 1.75
C LEU A 129 -8.08 -6.38 3.05
N TYR A 130 -7.06 -5.99 3.79
CA TYR A 130 -7.18 -5.15 4.98
C TYR A 130 -6.49 -3.82 4.72
N GLY A 131 -7.13 -2.72 5.04
CA GLY A 131 -6.55 -1.40 4.84
C GLY A 131 -7.33 -0.30 5.53
N THR A 132 -6.68 0.86 5.71
CA THR A 132 -7.31 2.03 6.32
C THR A 132 -7.82 3.00 5.26
N SER A 133 -8.84 3.76 5.61
CA SER A 133 -9.34 4.90 4.86
C SER A 133 -9.84 5.96 5.83
N GLY A 134 -9.09 7.05 5.96
CA GLY A 134 -9.38 8.04 6.99
C GLY A 134 -9.38 7.40 8.39
N ARG A 135 -10.48 7.52 9.10
CA ARG A 135 -10.63 6.98 10.47
C ARG A 135 -11.28 5.61 10.52
N SER A 136 -10.96 4.73 9.59
CA SER A 136 -11.50 3.38 9.61
C SER A 136 -10.50 2.36 9.08
N LEU A 137 -10.55 1.15 9.67
CA LEU A 137 -9.96 -0.07 9.13
C LEU A 137 -11.09 -0.87 8.47
N ALA A 138 -10.85 -1.40 7.29
CA ALA A 138 -11.81 -2.22 6.58
C ALA A 138 -11.23 -3.58 6.20
N CYS A 139 -12.09 -4.60 6.17
CA CYS A 139 -11.87 -5.87 5.52
C CYS A 139 -12.71 -5.91 4.23
N VAL A 140 -12.08 -6.24 3.14
CA VAL A 140 -12.69 -6.25 1.81
C VAL A 140 -12.40 -7.59 1.15
N ASP A 141 -13.39 -8.21 0.54
CA ASP A 141 -13.16 -9.37 -0.32
C ASP A 141 -12.32 -8.94 -1.54
N PHE A 142 -11.17 -9.59 -1.72
CA PHE A 142 -10.16 -9.13 -2.67
C PHE A 142 -10.64 -9.13 -4.12
N ILE A 143 -11.44 -10.13 -4.51
CA ILE A 143 -11.86 -10.27 -5.91
C ILE A 143 -13.15 -9.52 -6.22
N SER A 144 -14.11 -9.53 -5.30
CA SER A 144 -15.41 -8.86 -5.53
C SER A 144 -15.43 -7.40 -5.12
N GLY A 145 -14.50 -6.94 -4.27
CA GLY A 145 -14.51 -5.60 -3.70
C GLY A 145 -15.59 -5.39 -2.64
N ALA A 146 -16.28 -6.46 -2.21
CA ALA A 146 -17.30 -6.38 -1.19
C ALA A 146 -16.69 -6.07 0.19
N ILE A 147 -17.11 -4.98 0.80
CA ILE A 147 -16.70 -4.63 2.17
C ILE A 147 -17.39 -5.60 3.12
N LYS A 148 -16.61 -6.44 3.82
CA LYS A 148 -17.10 -7.40 4.81
C LYS A 148 -17.47 -6.70 6.11
N TRP A 149 -16.59 -5.80 6.56
CA TRP A 149 -16.80 -4.93 7.69
C TRP A 149 -15.90 -3.69 7.61
N GLN A 150 -16.26 -2.67 8.37
CA GLN A 150 -15.50 -1.44 8.55
C GLN A 150 -15.62 -1.01 10.01
N GLU A 151 -14.48 -0.82 10.67
CA GLU A 151 -14.38 -0.44 12.08
C GLU A 151 -13.77 0.95 12.20
N SER A 152 -14.36 1.79 13.07
CA SER A 152 -13.82 3.12 13.36
C SER A 152 -12.51 3.01 14.14
N THR A 153 -11.46 3.57 13.58
CA THR A 153 -10.13 3.61 14.19
C THR A 153 -9.47 4.97 13.95
N VAL A 154 -8.28 5.17 14.53
CA VAL A 154 -7.40 6.26 14.10
C VAL A 154 -6.72 5.83 12.79
N GLU A 155 -6.52 6.75 11.85
CA GLU A 155 -5.78 6.44 10.62
C GLU A 155 -4.40 5.88 10.98
N SER A 156 -4.04 4.76 10.36
CA SER A 156 -2.88 3.98 10.77
C SER A 156 -2.11 3.46 9.57
N SER A 157 -0.80 3.36 9.73
CA SER A 157 0.03 2.48 8.90
C SER A 157 -0.14 1.05 9.39
N LEU A 158 -0.14 0.08 8.47
CA LEU A 158 -0.35 -1.32 8.84
C LEU A 158 0.68 -2.25 8.19
N LEU A 159 0.98 -3.32 8.91
CA LEU A 159 1.82 -4.44 8.48
C LEU A 159 1.11 -5.75 8.86
N PHE A 160 1.25 -6.78 8.03
CA PHE A 160 0.89 -8.15 8.39
C PHE A 160 2.16 -8.97 8.65
N ALA A 161 2.24 -9.54 9.82
CA ALA A 161 3.30 -10.46 10.19
C ALA A 161 2.78 -11.46 11.24
N ASP A 162 3.24 -12.70 11.15
CA ASP A 162 3.01 -13.76 12.15
C ASP A 162 1.51 -13.94 12.50
N GLY A 163 0.66 -13.92 11.47
CA GLY A 163 -0.79 -14.09 11.60
C GLY A 163 -1.53 -12.90 12.22
N ARG A 164 -0.91 -11.73 12.34
CA ARG A 164 -1.49 -10.52 12.95
C ARG A 164 -1.28 -9.29 12.08
N LEU A 165 -2.21 -8.35 12.18
CA LEU A 165 -2.06 -6.99 11.68
C LEU A 165 -1.48 -6.13 12.81
N TYR A 166 -0.40 -5.43 12.52
CA TYR A 166 0.19 -4.42 13.39
C TYR A 166 -0.22 -3.05 12.84
N LEU A 167 -0.96 -2.28 13.61
CA LEU A 167 -1.38 -0.94 13.24
C LEU A 167 -0.59 0.08 14.04
N HIS A 168 0.00 1.05 13.38
CA HIS A 168 0.63 2.21 14.02
C HIS A 168 -0.16 3.46 13.63
N ALA A 169 -0.93 3.95 14.58
CA ALA A 169 -1.87 5.04 14.38
C ALA A 169 -1.20 6.42 14.37
N GLU A 170 -1.80 7.39 13.70
CA GLU A 170 -1.29 8.77 13.64
C GLU A 170 -1.12 9.42 15.02
N ASN A 171 -1.91 9.00 16.02
CA ASN A 171 -1.76 9.43 17.41
C ASN A 171 -0.66 8.67 18.18
N GLY A 172 0.06 7.76 17.51
CA GLY A 172 1.17 6.97 18.03
C GLY A 172 0.76 5.72 18.80
N GLU A 173 -0.53 5.38 18.90
CA GLU A 173 -0.96 4.10 19.42
C GLU A 173 -0.56 2.96 18.49
N VAL A 174 -0.23 1.82 19.07
CA VAL A 174 0.04 0.58 18.36
C VAL A 174 -1.00 -0.44 18.73
N ALA A 175 -1.72 -0.98 17.76
CA ALA A 175 -2.73 -2.01 17.97
C ALA A 175 -2.35 -3.31 17.27
N LEU A 176 -2.64 -4.44 17.90
CA LEU A 176 -2.51 -5.77 17.36
C LEU A 176 -3.90 -6.31 17.05
N VAL A 177 -4.15 -6.67 15.79
CA VAL A 177 -5.46 -7.13 15.32
C VAL A 177 -5.34 -8.48 14.64
N GLU A 178 -6.24 -9.39 14.99
CA GLU A 178 -6.38 -10.67 14.29
C GLU A 178 -7.18 -10.47 12.99
N PRO A 179 -6.61 -10.77 11.82
CA PRO A 179 -7.35 -10.68 10.57
C PRO A 179 -8.49 -11.70 10.54
N SER A 180 -9.71 -11.23 10.34
CA SER A 180 -10.91 -12.05 10.22
C SER A 180 -11.91 -11.38 9.29
N PRO A 181 -12.60 -12.10 8.39
CA PRO A 181 -13.68 -11.55 7.59
C PRO A 181 -14.98 -11.33 8.38
N ASP A 182 -15.09 -11.93 9.58
CA ASP A 182 -16.33 -11.91 10.36
C ASP A 182 -16.48 -10.65 11.24
N GLY A 183 -15.39 -9.87 11.40
CA GLY A 183 -15.39 -8.65 12.20
C GLY A 183 -14.01 -8.27 12.73
N TYR A 184 -13.94 -7.08 13.33
CA TYR A 184 -12.74 -6.55 13.96
C TYR A 184 -12.44 -7.31 15.25
N ARG A 185 -11.19 -7.77 15.42
CA ARG A 185 -10.74 -8.56 16.58
C ARG A 185 -9.43 -8.02 17.12
N GLU A 186 -9.50 -7.01 17.97
CA GLU A 186 -8.31 -6.48 18.65
C GLU A 186 -7.79 -7.48 19.70
N LYS A 187 -6.48 -7.68 19.72
CA LYS A 187 -5.77 -8.57 20.67
C LYS A 187 -4.94 -7.81 21.67
N GLY A 188 -4.70 -6.55 21.45
CA GLY A 188 -3.97 -5.69 22.36
C GLY A 188 -3.67 -4.33 21.77
N ARG A 189 -3.41 -3.37 22.66
CA ARG A 189 -3.07 -1.99 22.30
C ARG A 189 -2.11 -1.42 23.33
N PHE A 190 -1.17 -0.60 22.87
CA PHE A 190 -0.29 0.16 23.75
C PHE A 190 0.16 1.45 23.06
N THR A 191 0.70 2.37 23.86
CA THR A 191 1.36 3.57 23.37
C THR A 191 2.83 3.52 23.78
N PRO A 192 3.78 3.64 22.84
CA PRO A 192 5.20 3.69 23.17
C PRO A 192 5.52 4.81 24.19
N PRO A 193 6.36 4.55 25.19
CA PRO A 193 6.71 5.56 26.21
C PRO A 193 7.63 6.64 25.65
N ASN A 194 7.66 7.79 26.32
CA ASN A 194 8.58 8.90 26.01
C ASN A 194 8.49 9.34 24.54
N ARG A 195 7.30 9.47 24.01
CA ARG A 195 7.07 9.97 22.66
C ARG A 195 7.61 11.41 22.51
N PRO A 196 8.01 11.84 21.29
CA PRO A 196 8.45 13.22 21.07
C PRO A 196 7.40 14.23 21.55
N ALA A 197 7.83 15.28 22.25
CA ALA A 197 6.92 16.30 22.80
C ALA A 197 6.28 17.16 21.71
N ASP A 198 6.98 17.40 20.62
CA ASP A 198 6.48 18.18 19.49
C ASP A 198 5.69 17.28 18.52
N GLN A 199 4.41 17.22 18.75
CA GLN A 199 3.44 16.48 17.93
C GLN A 199 2.64 17.41 17.00
N GLY A 200 2.92 18.70 16.99
CA GLY A 200 2.08 19.70 16.32
C GLY A 200 1.85 19.46 14.83
N THR A 201 2.84 18.90 14.13
CA THR A 201 2.76 18.53 12.71
C THR A 201 3.30 17.13 12.43
N SER A 202 3.99 16.52 13.38
CA SER A 202 4.64 15.20 13.22
C SER A 202 3.69 14.08 13.58
N LYS A 203 3.02 13.55 12.57
CA LYS A 203 2.18 12.37 12.70
C LYS A 203 3.00 11.09 12.59
N ALA A 204 2.56 10.03 13.26
CA ALA A 204 3.17 8.72 13.21
C ALA A 204 2.80 7.99 11.90
N TRP A 205 3.52 8.27 10.81
CA TRP A 205 3.24 7.69 9.49
C TRP A 205 4.19 6.57 9.09
N ALA A 206 5.25 6.34 9.87
CA ALA A 206 6.16 5.25 9.54
C ALA A 206 5.48 3.89 9.77
N TYR A 207 5.64 2.99 8.78
CA TYR A 207 5.14 1.63 8.91
C TYR A 207 5.84 0.90 10.06
N PRO A 208 5.13 0.12 10.87
CA PRO A 208 5.77 -0.83 11.77
C PRO A 208 6.57 -1.84 10.95
N VAL A 209 7.68 -2.31 11.50
CA VAL A 209 8.53 -3.35 10.89
C VAL A 209 8.65 -4.51 11.85
N VAL A 210 8.41 -5.72 11.38
CA VAL A 210 8.65 -6.96 12.13
C VAL A 210 9.82 -7.71 11.52
N ALA A 211 10.84 -7.96 12.33
CA ALA A 211 12.01 -8.73 11.92
C ALA A 211 12.62 -9.46 13.15
N ASP A 212 13.08 -10.70 12.96
CA ASP A 212 13.79 -11.51 13.97
C ASP A 212 13.06 -11.61 15.33
N GLY A 213 11.72 -11.70 15.30
CA GLY A 213 10.88 -11.78 16.49
C GLY A 213 10.79 -10.48 17.28
N ARG A 214 10.99 -9.36 16.62
CA ARG A 214 10.88 -8.02 17.18
C ARG A 214 10.01 -7.13 16.31
N VAL A 215 9.28 -6.21 16.93
CA VAL A 215 8.61 -5.11 16.24
C VAL A 215 9.35 -3.81 16.48
N TYR A 216 9.56 -3.08 15.40
CA TYR A 216 10.20 -1.77 15.41
C TYR A 216 9.14 -0.72 15.06
N ILE A 217 8.99 0.27 15.94
CA ILE A 217 8.06 1.40 15.78
C ILE A 217 8.90 2.68 15.73
N ARG A 218 8.67 3.50 14.69
CA ARG A 218 9.38 4.78 14.54
C ARG A 218 8.40 5.94 14.53
N GLU A 219 8.72 6.96 15.31
CA GLU A 219 8.00 8.24 15.31
C GLU A 219 9.02 9.39 15.40
N SER A 220 9.08 10.22 14.37
CA SER A 220 10.04 11.32 14.27
C SER A 220 11.48 10.87 14.56
N THR A 221 12.05 11.32 15.66
CA THR A 221 13.42 11.04 16.13
C THR A 221 13.53 9.82 17.04
N ARG A 222 12.43 9.15 17.36
CA ARG A 222 12.38 7.99 18.24
C ARG A 222 12.21 6.70 17.45
N LEU A 223 12.90 5.65 17.92
CA LEU A 223 12.76 4.29 17.47
C LEU A 223 12.63 3.38 18.69
N TRP A 224 11.55 2.62 18.77
CA TRP A 224 11.33 1.59 19.79
C TRP A 224 11.47 0.22 19.16
N CYS A 225 11.96 -0.71 19.97
CA CYS A 225 12.10 -2.12 19.61
C CYS A 225 11.52 -2.96 20.75
N TYR A 226 10.54 -3.79 20.43
CA TYR A 226 9.90 -4.69 21.39
C TYR A 226 10.09 -6.13 20.96
N ASP A 227 10.39 -7.01 21.89
CA ASP A 227 10.35 -8.46 21.68
C ASP A 227 8.88 -8.90 21.57
N ILE A 228 8.54 -9.61 20.50
CA ILE A 228 7.20 -10.12 20.22
C ILE A 228 7.16 -11.65 20.15
N LYS A 229 8.24 -12.32 20.53
CA LYS A 229 8.23 -13.78 20.67
C LYS A 229 7.26 -14.15 21.77
N ALA A 230 6.41 -15.15 21.49
CA ALA A 230 5.60 -15.73 22.54
C ALA A 230 6.49 -16.16 23.70
N GLY A 231 6.20 -15.69 24.90
CA GLY A 231 6.91 -16.15 26.11
C GLY A 231 6.82 -17.67 26.21
N LYS A 232 7.96 -18.28 26.55
CA LYS A 232 7.99 -19.71 26.89
C LYS A 232 7.24 -19.99 28.17
#